data_8ae497543a9ccb86248a3ed72c219ec1
#
_entry.id   8ae497543a9ccb86248a3ed72c219ec1
#
_cell.length_a   1.000
_cell.length_b   1.000
_cell.length_c   1.000
_cell.angle_alpha   90.00
_cell.angle_beta   90.00
_cell.angle_gamma   90.00
#
_symmetry.space_group_name_H-M   'P 1'
#
loop_
_entity.id
_entity.type
_entity.pdbx_description
1 polymer ?
#
loop_
_entity_poly.entity_id
_entity_poly.type
_entity_poly.pdbx_seq_one_letter_code
_entity_poly.pdbx_strand_id
1 'polypeptide(L)'
;MAKETFNRNKPHLNIGTIGHVDHGKTTLTAAITKVLSDAGYCQAKSFDQIDNAPEEKERGITINTSHVEYETANRHYAHVDCPGHADYVKNMVTGAAQMDGAILVVAATDGPMPQTREHILLGRQVGIPRMVVFMNKVDMVDEDRKSTRLNSSHDLASRMPSSA
;
A
#
# COMPACT_ATOMS: atom_id res chain seq x y z
N MET A 1 29.49 9.71 19.23
CA MET A 1 28.36 10.15 18.38
C MET A 1 27.09 10.04 19.23
N ALA A 2 26.46 11.16 19.57
CA ALA A 2 25.22 11.18 20.34
C ALA A 2 24.12 10.58 19.46
N LYS A 3 23.38 9.58 19.98
CA LYS A 3 22.14 9.13 19.36
C LYS A 3 21.17 10.29 19.38
N GLU A 4 20.77 10.78 18.20
CA GLU A 4 19.66 11.71 18.10
C GLU A 4 18.43 11.02 18.70
N THR A 5 17.92 11.58 19.77
CA THR A 5 16.65 11.16 20.36
C THR A 5 15.55 11.63 19.45
N PHE A 6 14.95 10.69 18.74
CA PHE A 6 13.78 10.96 17.86
C PHE A 6 12.61 11.42 18.74
N ASN A 7 12.34 12.71 18.69
CA ASN A 7 11.29 13.33 19.49
C ASN A 7 9.95 13.15 18.75
N ARG A 8 9.17 12.15 19.16
CA ARG A 8 7.85 11.85 18.57
C ARG A 8 6.82 12.86 19.05
N ASN A 9 6.71 13.98 18.34
CA ASN A 9 5.73 15.02 18.64
C ASN A 9 4.33 14.76 18.05
N LYS A 10 4.18 13.73 17.21
CA LYS A 10 2.93 13.37 16.52
C LYS A 10 2.59 11.90 16.73
N PRO A 11 1.30 11.54 16.80
CA PRO A 11 0.88 10.14 16.79
C PRO A 11 1.44 9.41 15.57
N HIS A 12 1.95 8.20 15.77
CA HIS A 12 2.54 7.35 14.74
C HIS A 12 1.52 6.32 14.25
N LEU A 13 1.55 6.01 12.96
CA LEU A 13 0.71 4.99 12.34
C LEU A 13 1.52 4.23 11.27
N ASN A 14 1.50 2.91 11.37
CA ASN A 14 2.07 2.04 10.35
C ASN A 14 0.98 1.70 9.34
N ILE A 15 1.18 2.08 8.10
CA ILE A 15 0.25 1.75 7.00
C ILE A 15 1.01 1.06 5.88
N GLY A 16 0.29 0.43 4.96
CA GLY A 16 0.96 -0.12 3.79
C GLY A 16 0.03 -0.31 2.62
N THR A 17 0.63 -0.45 1.44
CA THR A 17 -0.04 -0.76 0.19
C THR A 17 0.00 -2.25 -0.07
N ILE A 18 -1.16 -2.84 -0.35
CA ILE A 18 -1.35 -4.24 -0.75
C ILE A 18 -2.21 -4.30 -2.01
N GLY A 19 -2.19 -5.41 -2.71
CA GLY A 19 -2.98 -5.62 -3.93
C GLY A 19 -2.16 -6.29 -5.05
N HIS A 20 -2.81 -6.54 -6.17
CA HIS A 20 -2.24 -7.26 -7.30
C HIS A 20 -1.03 -6.53 -7.92
N VAL A 21 -0.17 -7.28 -8.63
CA VAL A 21 0.92 -6.72 -9.44
C VAL A 21 0.34 -5.75 -10.48
N ASP A 22 1.08 -4.72 -10.86
CA ASP A 22 0.72 -3.69 -11.85
C ASP A 22 -0.55 -2.85 -11.53
N HIS A 23 -1.15 -2.99 -10.36
CA HIS A 23 -2.24 -2.12 -9.92
C HIS A 23 -1.78 -0.72 -9.46
N GLY A 24 -0.45 -0.48 -9.38
CA GLY A 24 0.13 0.84 -9.11
C GLY A 24 0.37 1.13 -7.62
N LYS A 25 0.69 0.13 -6.79
CA LYS A 25 1.02 0.30 -5.37
C LYS A 25 2.22 1.22 -5.16
N THR A 26 3.36 0.89 -5.75
CA THR A 26 4.60 1.67 -5.65
C THR A 26 4.45 3.06 -6.27
N THR A 27 3.68 3.16 -7.37
CA THR A 27 3.35 4.46 -7.99
C THR A 27 2.54 5.34 -7.05
N LEU A 28 1.56 4.77 -6.33
CA LEU A 28 0.78 5.48 -5.33
C LEU A 28 1.68 5.95 -4.17
N THR A 29 2.56 5.09 -3.68
CA THR A 29 3.52 5.42 -2.62
C THR A 29 4.44 6.58 -3.05
N ALA A 30 4.97 6.54 -4.27
CA ALA A 30 5.77 7.63 -4.84
C ALA A 30 4.96 8.93 -4.96
N ALA A 31 3.71 8.87 -5.41
CA ALA A 31 2.83 10.03 -5.52
C ALA A 31 2.53 10.67 -4.16
N ILE A 32 2.27 9.86 -3.13
CA ILE A 32 2.07 10.34 -1.75
C ILE A 32 3.30 11.12 -1.27
N THR A 33 4.49 10.54 -1.42
CA THR A 33 5.73 11.22 -0.98
C THR A 33 5.97 12.50 -1.77
N LYS A 34 5.66 12.53 -3.07
CA LYS A 34 5.80 13.73 -3.91
C LYS A 34 4.89 14.86 -3.44
N VAL A 35 3.60 14.58 -3.24
CA VAL A 35 2.61 15.58 -2.79
C VAL A 35 2.98 16.11 -1.39
N LEU A 36 3.39 15.25 -0.47
CA LEU A 36 3.77 15.65 0.88
C LEU A 36 5.11 16.38 0.90
N SER A 37 6.02 16.09 -0.02
CA SER A 37 7.27 16.84 -0.20
C SER A 37 7.01 18.27 -0.69
N ASP A 38 6.10 18.42 -1.64
CA ASP A 38 5.71 19.75 -2.14
C ASP A 38 5.03 20.59 -1.03
N ALA A 39 4.39 19.92 -0.06
CA ALA A 39 3.85 20.54 1.15
C ALA A 39 4.88 20.73 2.30
N GLY A 40 6.12 20.27 2.12
CA GLY A 40 7.20 20.43 3.11
C GLY A 40 7.20 19.42 4.26
N TYR A 41 6.47 18.29 4.14
CA TYR A 41 6.33 17.29 5.22
C TYR A 41 7.28 16.10 5.11
N CYS A 42 7.90 15.85 3.95
CA CYS A 42 8.89 14.80 3.76
C CYS A 42 9.81 15.09 2.58
N GLN A 43 10.76 14.19 2.32
CA GLN A 43 11.51 14.18 1.06
C GLN A 43 10.79 13.29 0.04
N ALA A 44 10.63 13.77 -1.19
CA ALA A 44 10.05 12.99 -2.27
C ALA A 44 10.95 11.77 -2.57
N LYS A 45 10.34 10.60 -2.73
CA LYS A 45 11.01 9.40 -3.23
C LYS A 45 10.43 9.04 -4.59
N SER A 46 11.29 8.84 -5.58
CA SER A 46 10.89 8.33 -6.88
C SER A 46 10.61 6.84 -6.83
N PHE A 47 9.93 6.32 -7.85
CA PHE A 47 9.68 4.88 -8.02
C PHE A 47 10.97 4.06 -7.87
N ASP A 48 12.03 4.44 -8.60
CA ASP A 48 13.33 3.75 -8.59
C ASP A 48 14.08 3.80 -7.24
N GLN A 49 13.69 4.70 -6.36
CA GLN A 49 14.23 4.81 -5.00
C GLN A 49 13.45 3.95 -4.00
N ILE A 50 12.19 3.63 -4.31
CA ILE A 50 11.35 2.74 -3.53
C ILE A 50 11.68 1.28 -3.91
N ASP A 51 11.59 0.94 -5.18
CA ASP A 51 12.02 -0.37 -5.74
C ASP A 51 13.50 -0.28 -6.14
N ASN A 52 14.39 -0.48 -5.18
CA ASN A 52 15.82 -0.19 -5.35
C ASN A 52 16.67 -1.41 -5.71
N ALA A 53 16.18 -2.64 -5.50
CA ALA A 53 16.93 -3.84 -5.81
C ALA A 53 17.14 -3.99 -7.33
N PRO A 54 18.32 -4.46 -7.79
CA PRO A 54 18.59 -4.65 -9.22
C PRO A 54 17.54 -5.52 -9.92
N GLU A 55 17.09 -6.59 -9.27
CA GLU A 55 16.05 -7.49 -9.79
C GLU A 55 14.67 -6.82 -9.90
N GLU A 56 14.34 -5.91 -8.99
CA GLU A 56 13.10 -5.13 -9.03
C GLU A 56 13.08 -4.19 -10.24
N LYS A 57 14.21 -3.53 -10.49
CA LYS A 57 14.39 -2.64 -11.65
C LYS A 57 14.35 -3.39 -12.98
N GLU A 58 14.97 -4.57 -13.04
CA GLU A 58 15.00 -5.39 -14.26
C GLU A 58 13.61 -5.94 -14.60
N ARG A 59 12.87 -6.37 -13.59
CA ARG A 59 11.54 -6.98 -13.77
C ARG A 59 10.38 -5.98 -13.73
N GLY A 60 10.61 -4.76 -13.24
CA GLY A 60 9.58 -3.74 -13.05
C GLY A 60 8.53 -4.10 -12.00
N ILE A 61 8.86 -4.98 -11.04
CA ILE A 61 7.96 -5.43 -9.98
C ILE A 61 8.63 -5.32 -8.61
N THR A 62 7.85 -5.02 -7.58
CA THR A 62 8.30 -5.02 -6.19
C THR A 62 8.46 -6.47 -5.70
N ILE A 63 9.65 -6.81 -5.22
CA ILE A 63 9.99 -8.13 -4.68
C ILE A 63 10.05 -8.10 -3.16
N ASN A 64 10.73 -7.09 -2.61
CA ASN A 64 10.90 -6.90 -1.18
C ASN A 64 9.97 -5.81 -0.67
N THR A 65 9.66 -5.87 0.63
CA THR A 65 8.94 -4.75 1.27
C THR A 65 9.84 -3.53 1.37
N SER A 66 9.36 -2.39 0.90
CA SER A 66 10.05 -1.11 1.02
C SER A 66 9.40 -0.25 2.09
N HIS A 67 10.22 0.45 2.87
CA HIS A 67 9.76 1.33 3.94
C HIS A 67 9.98 2.79 3.57
N VAL A 68 8.93 3.58 3.69
CA VAL A 68 8.95 5.02 3.42
C VAL A 68 8.29 5.75 4.58
N GLU A 69 8.96 6.77 5.10
CA GLU A 69 8.41 7.60 6.18
C GLU A 69 7.99 8.95 5.63
N TYR A 70 6.85 9.45 6.11
CA TYR A 70 6.34 10.77 5.81
C TYR A 70 5.42 11.28 6.91
N GLU A 71 5.15 12.57 6.88
CA GLU A 71 4.28 13.23 7.85
C GLU A 71 3.13 13.96 7.16
N THR A 72 2.12 14.24 7.96
CA THR A 72 1.08 15.23 7.70
C THR A 72 1.08 16.25 8.84
N ALA A 73 0.21 17.25 8.76
CA ALA A 73 0.06 18.20 9.87
C ALA A 73 -0.21 17.51 11.22
N ASN A 74 -0.93 16.38 11.21
CA ASN A 74 -1.47 15.74 12.41
C ASN A 74 -0.78 14.43 12.81
N ARG A 75 -0.06 13.75 11.88
CA ARG A 75 0.45 12.38 12.12
C ARG A 75 1.76 12.13 11.38
N HIS A 76 2.53 11.22 11.96
CA HIS A 76 3.68 10.58 11.31
C HIS A 76 3.29 9.18 10.83
N TYR A 77 3.70 8.82 9.62
CA TYR A 77 3.39 7.53 9.00
C TYR A 77 4.67 6.79 8.64
N ALA A 78 4.74 5.51 8.98
CA ALA A 78 5.63 4.56 8.33
C ALA A 78 4.80 3.77 7.31
N HIS A 79 5.17 3.90 6.04
CA HIS A 79 4.49 3.27 4.93
C HIS A 79 5.30 2.08 4.42
N VAL A 80 4.66 0.92 4.39
CA VAL A 80 5.25 -0.33 3.88
C VAL A 80 4.67 -0.61 2.50
N ASP A 81 5.49 -0.55 1.47
CA ASP A 81 5.11 -0.98 0.13
C ASP A 81 5.32 -2.48 -0.01
N CYS A 82 4.25 -3.23 -0.27
CA CYS A 82 4.28 -4.69 -0.31
C CYS A 82 4.32 -5.22 -1.75
N PRO A 83 5.05 -6.32 -2.00
CA PRO A 83 5.02 -7.00 -3.29
C PRO A 83 3.61 -7.48 -3.63
N GLY A 84 3.28 -7.46 -4.92
CA GLY A 84 1.96 -7.88 -5.42
C GLY A 84 1.94 -9.27 -6.05
N HIS A 85 3.11 -9.85 -6.33
CA HIS A 85 3.23 -11.14 -7.04
C HIS A 85 3.10 -12.32 -6.08
N ALA A 86 2.46 -13.41 -6.53
CA ALA A 86 2.21 -14.62 -5.73
C ALA A 86 3.50 -15.24 -5.16
N ASP A 87 4.60 -15.22 -5.91
CA ASP A 87 5.88 -15.79 -5.47
C ASP A 87 6.48 -15.07 -4.24
N TYR A 88 6.05 -13.84 -3.95
CA TYR A 88 6.57 -13.02 -2.87
C TYR A 88 5.59 -12.83 -1.70
N VAL A 89 4.57 -13.68 -1.60
CA VAL A 89 3.56 -13.67 -0.53
C VAL A 89 4.21 -13.67 0.86
N LYS A 90 5.31 -14.40 1.05
CA LYS A 90 6.04 -14.44 2.33
C LYS A 90 6.55 -13.06 2.74
N ASN A 91 7.09 -12.29 1.80
CA ASN A 91 7.57 -10.94 2.04
C ASN A 91 6.40 -10.00 2.34
N MET A 92 5.28 -10.16 1.61
CA MET A 92 4.05 -9.42 1.87
C MET A 92 3.53 -9.66 3.29
N VAL A 93 3.45 -10.91 3.75
CA VAL A 93 3.00 -11.26 5.10
C VAL A 93 3.87 -10.63 6.17
N THR A 94 5.20 -10.65 5.98
CA THR A 94 6.14 -10.04 6.93
C THR A 94 5.94 -8.52 7.04
N GLY A 95 5.72 -7.83 5.92
CA GLY A 95 5.39 -6.40 5.91
C GLY A 95 4.02 -6.11 6.53
N ALA A 96 3.01 -6.89 6.15
CA ALA A 96 1.63 -6.73 6.61
C ALA A 96 1.46 -6.90 8.12
N ALA A 97 2.24 -7.77 8.76
CA ALA A 97 2.20 -8.00 10.20
C ALA A 97 2.58 -6.76 11.05
N GLN A 98 3.16 -5.75 10.44
CA GLN A 98 3.58 -4.51 11.10
C GLN A 98 2.59 -3.34 10.89
N MET A 99 1.47 -3.57 10.20
CA MET A 99 0.54 -2.50 9.80
C MET A 99 -0.62 -2.32 10.77
N ASP A 100 -0.90 -1.07 11.11
CA ASP A 100 -2.13 -0.64 11.79
C ASP A 100 -3.29 -0.46 10.81
N GLY A 101 -3.00 -0.36 9.53
CA GLY A 101 -3.97 -0.24 8.45
C GLY A 101 -3.38 -0.52 7.08
N ALA A 102 -4.20 -0.97 6.13
CA ALA A 102 -3.77 -1.24 4.76
C ALA A 102 -4.58 -0.45 3.73
N ILE A 103 -3.91 -0.05 2.66
CA ILE A 103 -4.50 0.50 1.44
C ILE A 103 -4.51 -0.60 0.39
N LEU A 104 -5.70 -1.12 0.09
CA LEU A 104 -5.88 -2.09 -0.98
C LEU A 104 -5.99 -1.36 -2.32
N VAL A 105 -4.95 -1.46 -3.13
CA VAL A 105 -4.90 -0.81 -4.44
C VAL A 105 -5.48 -1.74 -5.50
N VAL A 106 -6.51 -1.28 -6.21
CA VAL A 106 -7.20 -2.03 -7.27
C VAL A 106 -7.26 -1.17 -8.52
N ALA A 107 -6.75 -1.69 -9.64
CA ALA A 107 -6.91 -1.01 -10.93
C ALA A 107 -8.35 -1.14 -11.42
N ALA A 108 -8.96 -0.02 -11.83
CA ALA A 108 -10.33 0.01 -12.36
C ALA A 108 -10.45 -0.77 -13.68
N THR A 109 -9.37 -0.90 -14.43
CA THR A 109 -9.32 -1.69 -15.67
C THR A 109 -9.58 -3.17 -15.43
N ASP A 110 -8.97 -3.74 -14.39
CA ASP A 110 -8.93 -5.18 -14.14
C ASP A 110 -9.90 -5.61 -13.02
N GLY A 111 -10.09 -4.73 -12.03
CA GLY A 111 -10.86 -5.01 -10.83
C GLY A 111 -10.13 -5.95 -9.87
N PRO A 112 -10.85 -6.58 -8.92
CA PRO A 112 -10.25 -7.53 -7.99
C PRO A 112 -9.74 -8.78 -8.69
N MET A 113 -8.44 -9.01 -8.63
CA MET A 113 -7.73 -10.15 -9.20
C MET A 113 -7.50 -11.25 -8.13
N PRO A 114 -7.07 -12.46 -8.49
CA PRO A 114 -6.83 -13.54 -7.53
C PRO A 114 -5.93 -13.12 -6.35
N GLN A 115 -4.78 -12.47 -6.60
CA GLN A 115 -3.89 -11.99 -5.54
C GLN A 115 -4.54 -10.91 -4.67
N THR A 116 -5.51 -10.15 -5.19
CA THR A 116 -6.27 -9.19 -4.38
C THR A 116 -7.00 -9.92 -3.25
N ARG A 117 -7.64 -11.06 -3.54
CA ARG A 117 -8.34 -11.89 -2.55
C ARG A 117 -7.37 -12.52 -1.55
N GLU A 118 -6.25 -13.03 -2.03
CA GLU A 118 -5.19 -13.59 -1.19
C GLU A 118 -4.64 -12.56 -0.21
N HIS A 119 -4.33 -11.35 -0.67
CA HIS A 119 -3.82 -10.26 0.17
C HIS A 119 -4.83 -9.82 1.22
N ILE A 120 -6.12 -9.79 0.89
CA ILE A 120 -7.18 -9.53 1.84
C ILE A 120 -7.22 -10.61 2.93
N LEU A 121 -7.18 -11.88 2.56
CA LEU A 121 -7.20 -13.01 3.50
C LEU A 121 -5.95 -13.01 4.39
N LEU A 122 -4.78 -12.82 3.81
CA LEU A 122 -3.51 -12.77 4.54
C LEU A 122 -3.44 -11.58 5.48
N GLY A 123 -3.81 -10.39 5.01
CA GLY A 123 -3.85 -9.18 5.83
C GLY A 123 -4.73 -9.37 7.07
N ARG A 124 -5.79 -10.15 6.92
CA ARG A 124 -6.67 -10.53 8.00
C ARG A 124 -6.06 -11.53 8.96
N GLN A 125 -5.41 -12.58 8.44
CA GLN A 125 -4.73 -13.59 9.26
C GLN A 125 -3.61 -12.98 10.10
N VAL A 126 -2.91 -11.97 9.59
CA VAL A 126 -1.87 -11.23 10.34
C VAL A 126 -2.44 -10.14 11.25
N GLY A 127 -3.76 -9.92 11.23
CA GLY A 127 -4.44 -9.04 12.16
C GLY A 127 -4.46 -7.56 11.78
N ILE A 128 -4.42 -7.20 10.49
CA ILE A 128 -4.61 -5.80 10.07
C ILE A 128 -6.01 -5.34 10.46
N PRO A 129 -6.17 -4.35 11.35
CA PRO A 129 -7.47 -4.01 11.91
C PRO A 129 -8.36 -3.23 10.95
N ARG A 130 -7.78 -2.52 9.98
CA ARG A 130 -8.52 -1.66 9.05
C ARG A 130 -7.93 -1.71 7.66
N MET A 131 -8.81 -1.72 6.64
CA MET A 131 -8.44 -1.70 5.24
C MET A 131 -9.30 -0.68 4.49
N VAL A 132 -8.65 0.16 3.66
CA VAL A 132 -9.30 1.09 2.74
C VAL A 132 -9.03 0.65 1.31
N VAL A 133 -10.03 0.77 0.46
CA VAL A 133 -9.87 0.49 -0.98
C VAL A 133 -9.52 1.77 -1.72
N PHE A 134 -8.42 1.74 -2.47
CA PHE A 134 -8.03 2.80 -3.40
C PHE A 134 -8.17 2.29 -4.82
N MET A 135 -9.09 2.87 -5.58
CA MET A 135 -9.28 2.54 -6.99
C MET A 135 -8.36 3.40 -7.84
N ASN A 136 -7.42 2.75 -8.53
CA ASN A 136 -6.45 3.38 -9.42
C ASN A 136 -6.86 3.23 -10.90
N LYS A 137 -6.23 3.97 -11.79
CA LYS A 137 -6.44 3.95 -13.27
C LYS A 137 -7.89 4.22 -13.66
N VAL A 138 -8.59 5.08 -12.91
CA VAL A 138 -10.02 5.39 -13.15
C VAL A 138 -10.26 6.22 -14.42
N ASP A 139 -9.24 6.88 -14.91
CA ASP A 139 -9.20 7.61 -16.17
C ASP A 139 -9.31 6.69 -17.40
N MET A 140 -9.01 5.40 -17.23
CA MET A 140 -9.01 4.41 -18.30
C MET A 140 -10.33 3.64 -18.46
N VAL A 141 -11.37 3.97 -17.68
CA VAL A 141 -12.65 3.24 -17.65
C VAL A 141 -13.84 4.18 -17.58
N ASP A 142 -15.00 3.69 -18.08
CA ASP A 142 -16.28 4.40 -18.03
C ASP A 142 -16.84 4.44 -16.60
N GLU A 143 -17.76 5.39 -16.33
CA GLU A 143 -18.38 5.59 -15.01
C GLU A 143 -19.11 4.35 -14.47
N ASP A 144 -19.80 3.60 -15.33
CA ASP A 144 -20.51 2.38 -14.95
C ASP A 144 -19.54 1.29 -14.45
N ARG A 145 -18.37 1.18 -15.09
CA ARG A 145 -17.31 0.25 -14.66
C ARG A 145 -16.66 0.68 -13.35
N LYS A 146 -16.48 1.99 -13.12
CA LYS A 146 -15.95 2.52 -11.85
C LYS A 146 -16.83 2.09 -10.70
N SER A 147 -18.14 2.32 -10.78
CA SER A 147 -19.11 1.97 -9.74
C SER A 147 -19.13 0.48 -9.44
N THR A 148 -19.19 -0.36 -10.48
CA THR A 148 -19.23 -1.81 -10.36
C THR A 148 -17.95 -2.37 -9.71
N ARG A 149 -16.78 -1.87 -10.13
CA ARG A 149 -15.48 -2.34 -9.61
C ARG A 149 -15.25 -1.88 -8.17
N LEU A 150 -15.64 -0.65 -7.83
CA LEU A 150 -15.55 -0.13 -6.48
C LEU A 150 -16.40 -0.97 -5.53
N ASN A 151 -17.65 -1.23 -5.87
CA ASN A 151 -18.56 -2.04 -5.06
C ASN A 151 -18.04 -3.46 -4.87
N SER A 152 -17.54 -4.10 -5.93
CA SER A 152 -16.93 -5.45 -5.84
C SER A 152 -15.73 -5.48 -4.90
N SER A 153 -14.89 -4.44 -4.91
CA SER A 153 -13.71 -4.34 -4.06
C SER A 153 -14.09 -4.08 -2.61
N HIS A 154 -15.08 -3.22 -2.37
CA HIS A 154 -15.64 -2.97 -1.02
C HIS A 154 -16.31 -4.22 -0.45
N ASP A 155 -17.07 -4.96 -1.24
CA ASP A 155 -17.71 -6.20 -0.82
C ASP A 155 -16.69 -7.25 -0.37
N LEU A 156 -15.58 -7.40 -1.11
CA LEU A 156 -14.49 -8.29 -0.73
C LEU A 156 -13.82 -7.87 0.58
N ALA A 157 -13.63 -6.57 0.78
CA ALA A 157 -13.00 -6.05 1.99
C ALA A 157 -13.94 -6.08 3.20
N SER A 158 -15.24 -5.86 3.02
CA SER A 158 -16.24 -5.73 4.09
C SER A 158 -16.86 -7.06 4.55
N ARG A 159 -16.95 -8.07 3.69
CA ARG A 159 -17.45 -9.41 4.05
C ARG A 159 -16.49 -10.22 4.93
N MET A 160 -15.53 -9.57 5.46
CA MET A 160 -14.64 -10.18 6.43
C MET A 160 -15.35 -10.21 7.79
N PRO A 161 -15.63 -11.38 8.41
CA PRO A 161 -16.17 -11.42 9.75
C PRO A 161 -15.20 -10.70 10.70
N SER A 162 -15.69 -9.80 11.52
CA SER A 162 -14.94 -9.29 12.65
C SER A 162 -14.52 -10.51 13.48
N SER A 163 -13.23 -10.65 13.77
CA SER A 163 -12.76 -11.59 14.76
C SER A 163 -13.45 -11.23 16.08
N ALA A 164 -14.28 -12.14 16.57
CA ALA A 164 -14.74 -12.12 17.94
C ALA A 164 -13.57 -12.34 18.90
#